data_db7d34b9a449b002bb4f08bdb6fb86fe
#
_entry.id   db7d34b9a449b002bb4f08bdb6fb86fe
#
_cell.length_a   1.000
_cell.length_b   1.000
_cell.length_c   1.000
_cell.angle_alpha   90.00
_cell.angle_beta   90.00
_cell.angle_gamma   90.00
#
_symmetry.space_group_name_H-M   'P 1'
#
loop_
_entity.id
_entity.type
_entity.pdbx_description
1 polymer ?
#
loop_
_entity_poly.entity_id
_entity_poly.type
_entity_poly.pdbx_seq_one_letter_code
_entity_poly.pdbx_strand_id
1 'polypeptide(L)'
;MIRTIKDLYAHRRLLREFVVRDLKARYVGSSMGFFWSVIFPLLNLAVYFFVFRLIMEVRFGDKMSPEASAMWMLAGITVWTAFAETVSRSTNCLVENSNLIQKVVFPSEVLPAYLTISSLINMMIGVPLVLLGVGFFIWRGEAGFVEVQTASLGAIDGQILDPGPDRTLRWGVSMLLLPFLMLAQGGFTLGIGYFLSALNLFLRDTYHLVGVLVTFWMFGTPIFYPVQMVEQARGGQFAFILKVNPMHWLIESYREVLLFGSWPQLHLIGPFVGVALLTFALGSSFFRSQKDRFPDLL
;
A
#
# COMPACT_ATOMS: atom_id res chain seq x y z
N MET A 1 14.14 -3.30 -17.66
CA MET A 1 13.66 -2.06 -17.06
C MET A 1 13.52 -0.92 -18.09
N ILE A 2 14.59 -0.33 -18.62
CA ILE A 2 14.51 0.84 -19.54
C ILE A 2 13.68 0.56 -20.80
N ARG A 3 13.83 -0.61 -21.41
CA ARG A 3 13.02 -0.99 -22.59
C ARG A 3 11.52 -1.07 -22.26
N THR A 4 11.15 -1.65 -21.13
CA THR A 4 9.74 -1.73 -20.68
C THR A 4 9.14 -0.34 -20.51
N ILE A 5 9.88 0.61 -19.92
CA ILE A 5 9.44 2.00 -19.79
C ILE A 5 9.25 2.65 -21.17
N LYS A 6 10.18 2.42 -22.10
CA LYS A 6 10.07 2.93 -23.49
C LYS A 6 8.83 2.34 -24.19
N ASP A 7 8.58 1.04 -24.04
CA ASP A 7 7.43 0.37 -24.65
C ASP A 7 6.13 0.91 -24.06
N LEU A 8 6.03 1.10 -22.74
CA LEU A 8 4.87 1.73 -22.09
C LEU A 8 4.66 3.17 -22.58
N TYR A 9 5.74 3.95 -22.73
CA TYR A 9 5.63 5.31 -23.26
C TYR A 9 5.20 5.34 -24.72
N ALA A 10 5.70 4.43 -25.55
CA ALA A 10 5.27 4.30 -26.94
C ALA A 10 3.77 3.98 -27.04
N HIS A 11 3.24 3.14 -26.14
CA HIS A 11 1.83 2.74 -26.10
C HIS A 11 0.99 3.53 -25.09
N ARG A 12 1.40 4.74 -24.69
CA ARG A 12 0.72 5.55 -23.67
C ARG A 12 -0.74 5.89 -23.96
N ARG A 13 -1.14 5.96 -25.24
CA ARG A 13 -2.54 6.18 -25.62
C ARG A 13 -3.40 4.96 -25.27
N LEU A 14 -2.93 3.79 -25.67
CA LEU A 14 -3.57 2.52 -25.34
C LEU A 14 -3.63 2.30 -23.81
N LEU A 15 -2.54 2.56 -23.11
CA LEU A 15 -2.47 2.48 -21.66
C LEU A 15 -3.52 3.38 -21.00
N ARG A 16 -3.65 4.64 -21.45
CA ARG A 16 -4.66 5.57 -20.95
C ARG A 16 -6.09 5.06 -21.21
N GLU A 17 -6.37 4.50 -22.38
CA GLU A 17 -7.69 3.95 -22.70
C GLU A 17 -8.06 2.78 -21.78
N PHE A 18 -7.11 1.87 -21.51
CA PHE A 18 -7.31 0.78 -20.57
C PHE A 18 -7.55 1.27 -19.14
N VAL A 19 -6.76 2.24 -18.66
CA VAL A 19 -6.96 2.86 -17.34
C VAL A 19 -8.34 3.50 -17.24
N VAL A 20 -8.74 4.31 -18.20
CA VAL A 20 -10.07 4.97 -18.20
C VAL A 20 -11.20 3.96 -18.26
N ARG A 21 -11.04 2.91 -19.07
CA ARG A 21 -12.01 1.82 -19.16
C ARG A 21 -12.15 1.07 -17.84
N ASP A 22 -11.03 0.74 -17.19
CA ASP A 22 -11.03 0.03 -15.91
C ASP A 22 -11.70 0.87 -14.81
N LEU A 23 -11.33 2.15 -14.69
CA LEU A 23 -11.93 3.06 -13.72
C LEU A 23 -13.44 3.23 -13.94
N LYS A 24 -13.88 3.32 -15.20
CA LYS A 24 -15.31 3.37 -15.52
C LYS A 24 -16.02 2.05 -15.19
N ALA A 25 -15.40 0.91 -15.53
CA ALA A 25 -15.99 -0.42 -15.30
C ALA A 25 -16.25 -0.72 -13.82
N ARG A 26 -15.46 -0.15 -12.91
CA ARG A 26 -15.67 -0.29 -11.46
C ARG A 26 -17.02 0.26 -10.98
N TYR A 27 -17.57 1.24 -11.66
CA TYR A 27 -18.74 2.00 -11.22
C TYR A 27 -19.97 1.82 -12.11
N VAL A 28 -19.81 1.27 -13.30
CA VAL A 28 -20.90 1.03 -14.26
C VAL A 28 -21.82 -0.07 -13.75
N GLY A 29 -23.12 0.22 -13.72
CA GLY A 29 -24.15 -0.74 -13.28
C GLY A 29 -24.38 -0.81 -11.77
N SER A 30 -23.65 -0.03 -10.97
CA SER A 30 -23.91 0.08 -9.54
C SER A 30 -24.84 1.26 -9.22
N SER A 31 -25.83 1.05 -8.36
CA SER A 31 -26.75 2.10 -7.89
C SER A 31 -26.03 3.23 -7.15
N MET A 32 -24.91 2.94 -6.49
CA MET A 32 -24.10 3.91 -5.75
C MET A 32 -22.88 4.42 -6.56
N GLY A 33 -22.58 3.79 -7.71
CA GLY A 33 -21.52 4.25 -8.61
C GLY A 33 -20.20 4.57 -7.91
N PHE A 34 -19.70 5.79 -8.12
CA PHE A 34 -18.44 6.27 -7.54
C PHE A 34 -18.39 6.26 -6.01
N PHE A 35 -19.51 6.35 -5.31
CA PHE A 35 -19.52 6.37 -3.84
C PHE A 35 -18.93 5.09 -3.22
N TRP A 36 -18.92 3.97 -3.94
CA TRP A 36 -18.26 2.75 -3.46
C TRP A 36 -16.77 2.92 -3.23
N SER A 37 -16.10 3.79 -3.96
CA SER A 37 -14.67 4.07 -3.73
C SER A 37 -14.38 4.74 -2.39
N VAL A 38 -15.37 5.42 -1.82
CA VAL A 38 -15.30 6.04 -0.50
C VAL A 38 -15.86 5.10 0.59
N ILE A 39 -17.00 4.46 0.29
CA ILE A 39 -17.68 3.58 1.25
C ILE A 39 -16.83 2.37 1.60
N PHE A 40 -16.17 1.75 0.61
CA PHE A 40 -15.42 0.52 0.83
C PHE A 40 -14.23 0.68 1.79
N PRO A 41 -13.35 1.70 1.67
CA PRO A 41 -12.33 1.99 2.67
C PRO A 41 -12.90 2.27 4.06
N LEU A 42 -14.03 2.98 4.15
CA LEU A 42 -14.68 3.26 5.44
C LEU A 42 -15.25 2.01 6.09
N LEU A 43 -15.88 1.12 5.32
CA LEU A 43 -16.39 -0.15 5.85
C LEU A 43 -15.24 -1.03 6.34
N ASN A 44 -14.14 -1.12 5.57
CA ASN A 44 -12.95 -1.84 6.03
C ASN A 44 -12.40 -1.23 7.32
N LEU A 45 -12.26 0.09 7.38
CA LEU A 45 -11.85 0.77 8.60
C LEU A 45 -12.78 0.42 9.77
N ALA A 46 -14.11 0.49 9.58
CA ALA A 46 -15.09 0.19 10.63
C ALA A 46 -14.93 -1.25 11.15
N VAL A 47 -14.77 -2.23 10.25
CA VAL A 47 -14.57 -3.64 10.63
C VAL A 47 -13.27 -3.81 11.41
N TYR A 48 -12.16 -3.29 10.90
CA TYR A 48 -10.86 -3.45 11.57
C TYR A 48 -10.80 -2.67 12.89
N PHE A 49 -11.36 -1.46 12.93
CA PHE A 49 -11.46 -0.68 14.16
C PHE A 49 -12.31 -1.41 15.21
N PHE A 50 -13.45 -1.98 14.82
CA PHE A 50 -14.28 -2.78 15.70
C PHE A 50 -13.51 -3.98 16.28
N VAL A 51 -12.86 -4.76 15.44
CA VAL A 51 -12.13 -5.96 15.88
C VAL A 51 -10.93 -5.58 16.74
N PHE A 52 -10.04 -4.75 16.24
CA PHE A 52 -8.76 -4.50 16.93
C PHE A 52 -8.89 -3.53 18.09
N ARG A 53 -9.78 -2.53 18.00
CA ARG A 53 -9.91 -1.52 19.06
C ARG A 53 -10.98 -1.88 20.11
N LEU A 54 -12.15 -2.41 19.69
CA LEU A 54 -13.24 -2.66 20.59
C LEU A 54 -13.25 -4.09 21.15
N ILE A 55 -12.92 -5.12 20.33
CA ILE A 55 -12.92 -6.51 20.82
C ILE A 55 -11.56 -6.89 21.42
N MET A 56 -10.47 -6.64 20.69
CA MET A 56 -9.13 -7.05 21.13
C MET A 56 -8.48 -6.04 22.07
N GLU A 57 -9.07 -4.86 22.23
CA GLU A 57 -8.55 -3.76 23.06
C GLU A 57 -7.06 -3.46 22.77
N VAL A 58 -6.64 -3.60 21.50
CA VAL A 58 -5.26 -3.31 21.10
C VAL A 58 -4.94 -1.87 21.46
N ARG A 59 -4.04 -1.70 22.42
CA ARG A 59 -3.55 -0.39 22.85
C ARG A 59 -2.38 0.00 21.97
N PHE A 60 -2.54 1.11 21.26
CA PHE A 60 -1.45 1.73 20.47
C PHE A 60 -0.50 2.55 21.37
N GLY A 61 -0.07 1.96 22.50
CA GLY A 61 0.56 2.66 23.61
C GLY A 61 -0.50 3.32 24.53
N ASP A 62 -0.13 3.62 25.77
CA ASP A 62 -1.04 4.25 26.75
C ASP A 62 -1.49 5.68 26.37
N LYS A 63 -1.07 6.16 25.21
CA LYS A 63 -1.08 7.58 24.83
C LYS A 63 -1.77 7.89 23.50
N MET A 64 -2.21 6.88 22.75
CA MET A 64 -2.90 7.13 21.45
C MET A 64 -4.42 7.11 21.65
N SER A 65 -5.08 8.22 21.27
CA SER A 65 -6.54 8.28 21.30
C SER A 65 -7.17 7.26 20.32
N PRO A 66 -8.42 6.81 20.57
CA PRO A 66 -9.13 5.93 19.63
C PRO A 66 -9.20 6.50 18.21
N GLU A 67 -9.41 7.80 18.12
CA GLU A 67 -9.55 8.55 16.87
C GLU A 67 -8.24 8.57 16.08
N ALA A 68 -7.14 8.85 16.77
CA ALA A 68 -5.80 8.82 16.19
C ALA A 68 -5.44 7.42 15.69
N SER A 69 -5.79 6.39 16.44
CA SER A 69 -5.61 4.98 16.05
C SER A 69 -6.40 4.66 14.77
N ALA A 70 -7.63 5.19 14.65
CA ALA A 70 -8.44 5.02 13.45
C ALA A 70 -7.79 5.65 12.21
N MET A 71 -7.25 6.87 12.32
CA MET A 71 -6.54 7.54 11.22
C MET A 71 -5.26 6.80 10.83
N TRP A 72 -4.53 6.29 11.82
CA TRP A 72 -3.33 5.51 11.62
C TRP A 72 -3.61 4.21 10.85
N MET A 73 -4.70 3.49 11.20
CA MET A 73 -5.17 2.32 10.48
C MET A 73 -5.64 2.68 9.08
N LEU A 74 -6.44 3.75 8.93
CA LEU A 74 -7.00 4.17 7.64
C LEU A 74 -5.89 4.50 6.63
N ALA A 75 -4.85 5.22 7.05
CA ALA A 75 -3.70 5.50 6.21
C ALA A 75 -3.01 4.21 5.74
N GLY A 76 -2.79 3.24 6.66
CA GLY A 76 -2.18 1.96 6.32
C GLY A 76 -3.03 1.11 5.38
N ILE A 77 -4.35 1.00 5.65
CA ILE A 77 -5.29 0.24 4.81
C ILE A 77 -5.37 0.84 3.40
N THR A 78 -5.39 2.16 3.26
CA THR A 78 -5.47 2.84 1.96
C THR A 78 -4.29 2.48 1.07
N VAL A 79 -3.08 2.48 1.61
CA VAL A 79 -1.86 2.08 0.89
C VAL A 79 -1.86 0.59 0.57
N TRP A 80 -2.21 -0.23 1.56
CA TRP A 80 -2.25 -1.68 1.43
C TRP A 80 -3.25 -2.15 0.37
N THR A 81 -4.46 -1.62 0.36
CA THR A 81 -5.51 -2.05 -0.58
C THR A 81 -5.12 -1.82 -2.03
N ALA A 82 -4.47 -0.69 -2.34
CA ALA A 82 -3.95 -0.42 -3.68
C ALA A 82 -2.88 -1.43 -4.11
N PHE A 83 -1.99 -1.81 -3.20
CA PHE A 83 -0.98 -2.85 -3.42
C PHE A 83 -1.65 -4.21 -3.64
N ALA A 84 -2.47 -4.65 -2.70
CA ALA A 84 -3.11 -5.97 -2.70
C ALA A 84 -4.01 -6.18 -3.93
N GLU A 85 -4.79 -5.17 -4.28
CA GLU A 85 -5.64 -5.19 -5.48
C GLU A 85 -4.81 -5.37 -6.75
N THR A 86 -3.75 -4.55 -6.91
CA THR A 86 -2.90 -4.63 -8.10
C THR A 86 -2.23 -5.98 -8.21
N VAL A 87 -1.64 -6.50 -7.12
CA VAL A 87 -0.96 -7.81 -7.13
C VAL A 87 -1.93 -8.92 -7.50
N SER A 88 -3.10 -8.97 -6.87
CA SER A 88 -4.11 -10.00 -7.12
C SER A 88 -4.63 -9.95 -8.56
N ARG A 89 -5.00 -8.78 -9.06
CA ARG A 89 -5.53 -8.61 -10.42
C ARG A 89 -4.46 -8.82 -11.50
N SER A 90 -3.24 -8.33 -11.26
CA SER A 90 -2.14 -8.52 -12.22
C SER A 90 -1.77 -9.98 -12.41
N THR A 91 -1.90 -10.81 -11.38
CA THR A 91 -1.58 -12.25 -11.48
C THR A 91 -2.39 -12.95 -12.57
N ASN A 92 -3.67 -12.61 -12.73
CA ASN A 92 -4.55 -13.26 -13.71
C ASN A 92 -4.74 -12.47 -15.03
N CYS A 93 -4.18 -11.27 -15.14
CA CYS A 93 -4.50 -10.34 -16.22
C CYS A 93 -4.17 -10.85 -17.63
N LEU A 94 -3.13 -11.69 -17.80
CA LEU A 94 -2.79 -12.27 -19.08
C LEU A 94 -3.81 -13.34 -19.50
N VAL A 95 -4.23 -14.19 -18.58
CA VAL A 95 -5.24 -15.23 -18.82
C VAL A 95 -6.59 -14.61 -19.17
N GLU A 96 -7.02 -13.59 -18.42
CA GLU A 96 -8.27 -12.88 -18.69
C GLU A 96 -8.30 -12.14 -20.04
N ASN A 97 -7.14 -11.78 -20.56
CA ASN A 97 -7.00 -11.08 -21.82
C ASN A 97 -6.37 -11.95 -22.93
N SER A 98 -6.48 -13.29 -22.82
CA SER A 98 -5.92 -14.25 -23.76
C SER A 98 -6.31 -13.97 -25.22
N ASN A 99 -7.58 -13.64 -25.47
CA ASN A 99 -8.07 -13.30 -26.81
C ASN A 99 -7.35 -12.10 -27.47
N LEU A 100 -6.89 -11.11 -26.66
CA LEU A 100 -6.14 -9.98 -27.17
C LEU A 100 -4.70 -10.40 -27.52
N ILE A 101 -4.10 -11.25 -26.71
CA ILE A 101 -2.70 -11.67 -26.87
C ILE A 101 -2.57 -12.64 -28.05
N GLN A 102 -3.54 -13.55 -28.25
CA GLN A 102 -3.51 -14.55 -29.31
C GLN A 102 -3.89 -14.00 -30.69
N LYS A 103 -4.85 -13.06 -30.74
CA LYS A 103 -5.45 -12.63 -32.04
C LYS A 103 -4.82 -11.37 -32.64
N VAL A 104 -4.11 -10.58 -31.83
CA VAL A 104 -3.56 -9.28 -32.26
C VAL A 104 -2.13 -9.14 -31.74
N VAL A 105 -1.26 -8.44 -32.48
CA VAL A 105 0.04 -8.03 -31.99
C VAL A 105 -0.15 -7.00 -30.87
N PHE A 106 -0.32 -7.48 -29.63
CA PHE A 106 -0.68 -6.68 -28.48
C PHE A 106 0.51 -6.48 -27.56
N PRO A 107 0.80 -5.25 -27.11
CA PRO A 107 1.85 -4.99 -26.14
C PRO A 107 1.43 -5.47 -24.74
N SER A 108 1.67 -6.73 -24.42
CA SER A 108 1.22 -7.40 -23.17
C SER A 108 1.69 -6.69 -21.89
N GLU A 109 2.77 -5.89 -21.96
CA GLU A 109 3.26 -5.06 -20.84
C GLU A 109 2.23 -4.03 -20.37
N VAL A 110 1.29 -3.65 -21.22
CA VAL A 110 0.23 -2.69 -20.88
C VAL A 110 -0.72 -3.28 -19.83
N LEU A 111 -0.92 -4.62 -19.79
CA LEU A 111 -1.92 -5.25 -18.92
C LEU A 111 -1.63 -5.09 -17.43
N PRO A 112 -0.46 -5.48 -16.89
CA PRO A 112 -0.17 -5.19 -15.48
C PRO A 112 -0.01 -3.69 -15.20
N ALA A 113 0.45 -2.91 -16.19
CA ALA A 113 0.70 -1.49 -16.03
C ALA A 113 -0.60 -0.68 -15.84
N TYR A 114 -1.66 -0.94 -16.65
CA TYR A 114 -2.93 -0.21 -16.47
C TYR A 114 -3.57 -0.55 -15.12
N LEU A 115 -3.48 -1.79 -14.64
CA LEU A 115 -4.00 -2.20 -13.34
C LEU A 115 -3.29 -1.44 -12.21
N THR A 116 -1.97 -1.34 -12.29
CA THR A 116 -1.18 -0.58 -11.32
C THR A 116 -1.60 0.89 -11.28
N ILE A 117 -1.70 1.53 -12.45
CA ILE A 117 -2.09 2.95 -12.53
C ILE A 117 -3.52 3.15 -12.03
N SER A 118 -4.46 2.28 -12.42
CA SER A 118 -5.85 2.36 -11.98
C SER A 118 -5.98 2.25 -10.46
N SER A 119 -5.25 1.32 -9.83
CA SER A 119 -5.27 1.16 -8.37
C SER A 119 -4.62 2.33 -7.64
N LEU A 120 -3.54 2.91 -8.18
CA LEU A 120 -2.96 4.13 -7.62
C LEU A 120 -3.90 5.34 -7.73
N ILE A 121 -4.60 5.48 -8.86
CA ILE A 121 -5.63 6.53 -9.01
C ILE A 121 -6.77 6.30 -8.01
N ASN A 122 -7.22 5.05 -7.83
CA ASN A 122 -8.23 4.73 -6.84
C ASN A 122 -7.74 5.02 -5.40
N MET A 123 -6.48 4.76 -5.09
CA MET A 123 -5.86 5.14 -3.82
C MET A 123 -5.89 6.67 -3.60
N MET A 124 -5.70 7.47 -4.67
CA MET A 124 -5.82 8.93 -4.58
C MET A 124 -7.22 9.41 -4.16
N ILE A 125 -8.26 8.57 -4.28
CA ILE A 125 -9.59 8.88 -3.75
C ILE A 125 -9.64 8.63 -2.22
N GLY A 126 -8.89 7.63 -1.74
CA GLY A 126 -8.78 7.35 -0.31
C GLY A 126 -7.90 8.35 0.45
N VAL A 127 -6.87 8.90 -0.19
CA VAL A 127 -5.96 9.90 0.44
C VAL A 127 -6.70 11.15 0.93
N PRO A 128 -7.56 11.82 0.17
CA PRO A 128 -8.39 12.92 0.66
C PRO A 128 -9.25 12.55 1.88
N LEU A 129 -9.72 11.31 1.96
CA LEU A 129 -10.49 10.85 3.13
C LEU A 129 -9.64 10.85 4.40
N VAL A 130 -8.38 10.39 4.32
CA VAL A 130 -7.42 10.48 5.42
C VAL A 130 -7.15 11.93 5.79
N LEU A 131 -6.92 12.80 4.79
CA LEU A 131 -6.65 14.23 5.02
C LEU A 131 -7.84 14.95 5.64
N LEU A 132 -9.07 14.65 5.22
CA LEU A 132 -10.29 15.18 5.83
C LEU A 132 -10.42 14.73 7.29
N GLY A 133 -10.14 13.47 7.59
CA GLY A 133 -10.11 12.96 8.96
C GLY A 133 -9.08 13.70 9.82
N VAL A 134 -7.86 13.85 9.33
CA VAL A 134 -6.79 14.61 10.00
C VAL A 134 -7.23 16.07 10.23
N GLY A 135 -7.78 16.74 9.20
CA GLY A 135 -8.27 18.10 9.30
C GLY A 135 -9.39 18.26 10.33
N PHE A 136 -10.32 17.30 10.38
CA PHE A 136 -11.40 17.29 11.36
C PHE A 136 -10.87 17.22 12.82
N PHE A 137 -9.89 16.36 13.09
CA PHE A 137 -9.30 16.26 14.43
C PHE A 137 -8.44 17.47 14.80
N ILE A 138 -7.72 18.06 13.84
CA ILE A 138 -7.02 19.34 14.05
C ILE A 138 -8.03 20.44 14.42
N TRP A 139 -9.14 20.51 13.69
CA TRP A 139 -10.19 21.52 13.95
C TRP A 139 -10.86 21.33 15.32
N ARG A 140 -11.05 20.11 15.79
CA ARG A 140 -11.59 19.81 17.14
C ARG A 140 -10.60 20.09 18.28
N GLY A 141 -9.34 20.37 17.97
CA GLY A 141 -8.30 20.47 18.99
C GLY A 141 -7.81 19.13 19.56
N GLU A 142 -8.22 18.02 18.95
CA GLU A 142 -7.86 16.64 19.35
C GLU A 142 -6.65 16.12 18.53
N ALA A 143 -5.77 17.03 18.10
CA ALA A 143 -4.63 16.71 17.24
C ALA A 143 -3.48 15.99 17.95
N GLY A 144 -3.54 15.87 19.29
CA GLY A 144 -2.52 15.21 20.09
C GLY A 144 -2.52 13.70 19.89
N PHE A 145 -1.47 13.20 19.24
CA PHE A 145 -1.24 11.75 19.14
C PHE A 145 -0.70 11.14 20.42
N VAL A 146 -0.08 12.00 21.25
CA VAL A 146 0.53 11.64 22.53
C VAL A 146 0.38 12.79 23.48
N GLU A 147 -0.43 12.65 24.49
CA GLU A 147 -0.32 13.49 25.67
C GLU A 147 0.91 13.01 26.45
N VAL A 148 2.03 13.72 26.34
CA VAL A 148 3.19 13.45 27.16
C VAL A 148 2.84 13.83 28.58
N GLN A 149 2.27 12.90 29.33
CA GLN A 149 2.34 12.99 30.78
C GLN A 149 3.81 12.78 31.19
N THR A 150 4.56 13.87 31.23
CA THR A 150 5.92 13.93 31.78
C THR A 150 5.98 13.58 33.28
N ALA A 151 4.90 13.13 33.89
CA ALA A 151 4.74 13.05 35.34
C ALA A 151 4.90 11.66 35.97
N SER A 152 5.14 10.57 35.23
CA SER A 152 5.24 9.25 35.90
C SER A 152 6.08 8.17 35.21
N LEU A 153 7.09 8.53 34.43
CA LEU A 153 8.15 7.58 34.13
C LEU A 153 9.12 7.61 35.33
N GLY A 154 8.86 6.73 36.29
CA GLY A 154 9.82 6.42 37.34
C GLY A 154 11.15 6.09 36.67
N ALA A 155 12.19 6.81 37.07
CA ALA A 155 13.56 6.55 36.67
C ALA A 155 13.91 5.14 37.02
N ILE A 156 13.88 4.23 36.04
CA ILE A 156 14.61 2.97 36.11
C ILE A 156 15.98 3.32 35.56
N ASP A 157 16.94 3.38 36.44
CA ASP A 157 18.40 3.53 36.17
C ASP A 157 18.84 4.89 35.55
N GLY A 158 18.25 6.02 35.92
CA GLY A 158 18.85 7.34 35.62
C GLY A 158 18.96 7.72 34.15
N GLN A 159 18.46 6.92 33.19
CA GLN A 159 18.33 7.27 31.79
C GLN A 159 16.92 7.81 31.57
N ILE A 160 16.81 9.10 31.36
CA ILE A 160 15.63 9.71 30.76
C ILE A 160 15.57 9.17 29.34
N LEU A 161 14.70 8.17 29.11
CA LEU A 161 14.35 7.74 27.75
C LEU A 161 13.75 8.99 27.08
N ASP A 162 14.46 9.50 26.08
CA ASP A 162 14.03 10.61 25.25
C ASP A 162 12.58 10.30 24.78
N PRO A 163 11.58 11.07 25.23
CA PRO A 163 10.22 10.89 24.74
C PRO A 163 10.26 11.33 23.30
N GLY A 164 10.42 10.45 22.35
CA GLY A 164 10.50 10.78 20.94
C GLY A 164 9.57 11.94 20.54
N PRO A 165 9.81 12.65 19.45
CA PRO A 165 9.16 13.91 19.12
C PRO A 165 7.64 13.83 19.26
N ASP A 166 7.04 14.85 19.90
CA ASP A 166 5.58 14.98 20.04
C ASP A 166 4.92 14.78 18.68
N ARG A 167 4.30 13.62 18.48
CA ARG A 167 3.62 13.30 17.22
C ARG A 167 2.22 13.88 17.28
N THR A 168 2.05 15.04 16.69
CA THR A 168 0.73 15.67 16.53
C THR A 168 0.27 15.53 15.08
N LEU A 169 -1.04 15.34 14.90
CA LEU A 169 -1.65 15.41 13.57
C LEU A 169 -1.45 16.82 13.01
N ARG A 170 -0.80 16.90 11.86
CA ARG A 170 -0.56 18.19 11.19
C ARG A 170 -0.36 18.01 9.69
N TRP A 171 -0.73 19.02 8.95
CA TRP A 171 -0.35 19.11 7.54
C TRP A 171 1.04 19.72 7.39
N GLY A 172 1.80 19.23 6.44
CA GLY A 172 3.15 19.67 6.18
C GLY A 172 3.50 19.76 4.70
N VAL A 173 4.59 20.46 4.42
CA VAL A 173 5.16 20.55 3.07
C VAL A 173 5.61 19.17 2.55
N SER A 174 5.84 18.22 3.46
CA SER A 174 6.16 16.82 3.14
C SER A 174 5.11 16.13 2.26
N MET A 175 3.85 16.62 2.21
CA MET A 175 2.82 16.13 1.29
C MET A 175 3.22 16.24 -0.18
N LEU A 176 4.14 17.12 -0.54
CA LEU A 176 4.71 17.17 -1.88
C LEU A 176 5.49 15.91 -2.25
N LEU A 177 5.82 15.07 -1.26
CA LEU A 177 6.47 13.77 -1.49
C LEU A 177 5.49 12.66 -1.90
N LEU A 178 4.17 12.87 -1.75
CA LEU A 178 3.17 11.86 -2.11
C LEU A 178 3.30 11.33 -3.55
N PRO A 179 3.48 12.16 -4.59
CA PRO A 179 3.68 11.65 -5.94
C PRO A 179 4.90 10.73 -6.07
N PHE A 180 5.98 11.05 -5.35
CA PHE A 180 7.19 10.22 -5.33
C PHE A 180 6.94 8.88 -4.64
N LEU A 181 6.28 8.86 -3.48
CA LEU A 181 5.89 7.63 -2.79
C LEU A 181 4.98 6.77 -3.66
N MET A 182 4.02 7.38 -4.36
CA MET A 182 3.14 6.68 -5.29
C MET A 182 3.90 6.08 -6.47
N LEU A 183 4.88 6.79 -7.03
CA LEU A 183 5.72 6.27 -8.10
C LEU A 183 6.58 5.09 -7.62
N ALA A 184 7.17 5.20 -6.43
CA ALA A 184 7.95 4.12 -5.84
C ALA A 184 7.07 2.90 -5.54
N GLN A 185 5.87 3.09 -4.97
CA GLN A 185 4.88 2.05 -4.78
C GLN A 185 4.46 1.41 -6.11
N GLY A 186 4.18 2.23 -7.13
CA GLY A 186 3.83 1.77 -8.47
C GLY A 186 4.92 0.91 -9.09
N GLY A 187 6.18 1.33 -8.98
CA GLY A 187 7.32 0.55 -9.44
C GLY A 187 7.44 -0.80 -8.74
N PHE A 188 7.33 -0.81 -7.41
CA PHE A 188 7.34 -2.03 -6.60
C PHE A 188 6.23 -2.99 -7.00
N THR A 189 4.99 -2.49 -7.02
CA THR A 189 3.79 -3.28 -7.30
C THR A 189 3.77 -3.79 -8.73
N LEU A 190 4.15 -2.95 -9.70
CA LEU A 190 4.24 -3.33 -11.12
C LEU A 190 5.31 -4.39 -11.36
N GLY A 191 6.45 -4.30 -10.65
CA GLY A 191 7.48 -5.34 -10.71
C GLY A 191 6.97 -6.70 -10.28
N ILE A 192 6.27 -6.76 -9.14
CA ILE A 192 5.61 -7.97 -8.65
C ILE A 192 4.53 -8.43 -9.64
N GLY A 193 3.71 -7.51 -10.15
CA GLY A 193 2.64 -7.79 -11.11
C GLY A 193 3.18 -8.41 -12.41
N TYR A 194 4.27 -7.91 -12.95
CA TYR A 194 4.93 -8.52 -14.12
C TYR A 194 5.42 -9.93 -13.83
N PHE A 195 6.07 -10.13 -12.70
CA PHE A 195 6.56 -11.46 -12.33
C PHE A 195 5.42 -12.46 -12.18
N LEU A 196 4.40 -12.11 -11.40
CA LEU A 196 3.29 -13.00 -11.08
C LEU A 196 2.39 -13.28 -12.29
N SER A 197 2.13 -12.28 -13.14
CA SER A 197 1.34 -12.49 -14.36
C SER A 197 2.00 -13.48 -15.33
N ALA A 198 3.31 -13.36 -15.51
CA ALA A 198 4.05 -14.33 -16.32
C ALA A 198 4.12 -15.72 -15.65
N LEU A 199 4.36 -15.76 -14.32
CA LEU A 199 4.41 -17.02 -13.57
C LEU A 199 3.08 -17.78 -13.64
N ASN A 200 1.95 -17.08 -13.57
CA ASN A 200 0.61 -17.68 -13.62
C ASN A 200 0.29 -18.38 -14.94
N LEU A 201 0.96 -18.02 -16.04
CA LEU A 201 0.82 -18.77 -17.31
C LEU A 201 1.47 -20.15 -17.24
N PHE A 202 2.55 -20.30 -16.49
CA PHE A 202 3.23 -21.58 -16.31
C PHE A 202 2.59 -22.43 -15.20
N LEU A 203 2.13 -21.76 -14.14
CA LEU A 203 1.58 -22.38 -12.93
C LEU A 203 0.24 -21.70 -12.61
N ARG A 204 -0.86 -22.22 -13.11
CA ARG A 204 -2.21 -21.65 -12.95
C ARG A 204 -2.67 -21.55 -11.49
N ASP A 205 -2.11 -22.37 -10.60
CA ASP A 205 -2.39 -22.31 -9.16
C ASP A 205 -1.80 -21.07 -8.49
N THR A 206 -0.89 -20.35 -9.17
CA THR A 206 -0.29 -19.09 -8.68
C THR A 206 -1.37 -18.08 -8.27
N TYR A 207 -2.46 -17.98 -9.02
CA TYR A 207 -3.56 -17.07 -8.71
C TYR A 207 -4.18 -17.35 -7.32
N HIS A 208 -4.44 -18.60 -7.01
CA HIS A 208 -4.99 -18.99 -5.71
C HIS A 208 -4.00 -18.79 -4.57
N LEU A 209 -2.74 -19.16 -4.80
CA LEU A 209 -1.65 -18.96 -3.83
C LEU A 209 -1.41 -17.50 -3.51
N VAL A 210 -1.43 -16.62 -4.51
CA VAL A 210 -1.25 -15.18 -4.32
C VAL A 210 -2.32 -14.59 -3.41
N GLY A 211 -3.58 -14.99 -3.53
CA GLY A 211 -4.65 -14.55 -2.64
C GLY A 211 -4.36 -14.84 -1.17
N VAL A 212 -3.91 -16.06 -0.88
CA VAL A 212 -3.53 -16.48 0.48
C VAL A 212 -2.29 -15.72 0.95
N LEU A 213 -1.26 -15.62 0.11
CA LEU A 213 0.00 -14.96 0.45
C LEU A 213 -0.19 -13.45 0.72
N VAL A 214 -1.02 -12.77 -0.07
CA VAL A 214 -1.35 -11.35 0.15
C VAL A 214 -2.06 -11.18 1.49
N THR A 215 -3.00 -12.06 1.82
CA THR A 215 -3.69 -12.02 3.12
C THR A 215 -2.73 -12.25 4.28
N PHE A 216 -1.86 -13.27 4.17
CA PHE A 216 -0.83 -13.52 5.17
C PHE A 216 0.12 -12.32 5.34
N TRP A 217 0.57 -11.74 4.24
CA TRP A 217 1.46 -10.57 4.25
C TRP A 217 0.79 -9.34 4.87
N MET A 218 -0.54 -9.18 4.70
CA MET A 218 -1.30 -8.11 5.35
C MET A 218 -1.17 -8.17 6.88
N PHE A 219 -1.37 -9.34 7.46
CA PHE A 219 -1.22 -9.53 8.90
C PHE A 219 0.24 -9.51 9.37
N GLY A 220 1.18 -9.87 8.49
CA GLY A 220 2.62 -9.70 8.70
C GLY A 220 3.11 -8.26 8.50
N THR A 221 2.23 -7.32 8.20
CA THR A 221 2.55 -5.89 8.07
C THR A 221 1.85 -5.12 9.20
N PRO A 222 2.52 -4.19 9.89
CA PRO A 222 1.94 -3.48 11.04
C PRO A 222 0.93 -2.41 10.58
N ILE A 223 -0.21 -2.88 10.02
CA ILE A 223 -1.33 -2.04 9.59
C ILE A 223 -2.28 -1.79 10.76
N PHE A 224 -2.54 -2.82 11.56
CA PHE A 224 -3.57 -2.82 12.61
C PHE A 224 -3.00 -2.80 14.03
N TYR A 225 -1.69 -2.89 14.17
CA TYR A 225 -0.98 -2.92 15.45
C TYR A 225 0.35 -2.17 15.34
N PRO A 226 0.84 -1.53 16.40
CA PRO A 226 2.13 -0.86 16.39
C PRO A 226 3.27 -1.88 16.50
N VAL A 227 4.42 -1.57 15.88
CA VAL A 227 5.62 -2.44 15.91
C VAL A 227 6.08 -2.71 17.34
N GLN A 228 5.97 -1.72 18.22
CA GLN A 228 6.35 -1.79 19.63
C GLN A 228 5.64 -2.92 20.37
N MET A 229 4.38 -3.22 20.01
CA MET A 229 3.63 -4.33 20.59
C MET A 229 4.31 -5.69 20.30
N VAL A 230 4.85 -5.84 19.09
CA VAL A 230 5.57 -7.07 18.69
C VAL A 230 6.97 -7.10 19.29
N GLU A 231 7.62 -5.97 19.45
CA GLU A 231 8.93 -5.86 20.10
C GLU A 231 8.87 -6.25 21.59
N GLN A 232 7.78 -5.92 22.26
CA GLN A 232 7.54 -6.29 23.66
C GLN A 232 7.09 -7.76 23.82
N ALA A 233 6.44 -8.31 22.79
CA ALA A 233 5.98 -9.69 22.82
C ALA A 233 7.14 -10.68 22.64
N ARG A 234 7.21 -11.70 23.49
CA ARG A 234 8.18 -12.81 23.41
C ARG A 234 9.64 -12.37 23.20
N GLY A 235 10.05 -11.26 23.82
CA GLY A 235 11.44 -10.77 23.73
C GLY A 235 11.83 -10.23 22.35
N GLY A 236 10.88 -9.82 21.52
CA GLY A 236 11.14 -9.14 20.23
C GLY A 236 11.61 -10.06 19.09
N GLN A 237 11.55 -11.39 19.25
CA GLN A 237 12.06 -12.34 18.25
C GLN A 237 11.44 -12.15 16.86
N PHE A 238 10.18 -11.74 16.78
CA PHE A 238 9.46 -11.52 15.51
C PHE A 238 9.57 -10.09 14.98
N ALA A 239 10.10 -9.15 15.74
CA ALA A 239 10.24 -7.75 15.32
C ALA A 239 11.13 -7.59 14.08
N PHE A 240 12.12 -8.48 13.91
CA PHE A 240 12.98 -8.49 12.73
C PHE A 240 12.17 -8.66 11.43
N ILE A 241 11.17 -9.56 11.41
CA ILE A 241 10.32 -9.82 10.23
C ILE A 241 9.61 -8.54 9.80
N LEU A 242 9.11 -7.75 10.76
CA LEU A 242 8.45 -6.48 10.49
C LEU A 242 9.43 -5.42 9.97
N LYS A 243 10.63 -5.37 10.56
CA LYS A 243 11.67 -4.38 10.21
C LYS A 243 12.23 -4.57 8.80
N VAL A 244 12.25 -5.79 8.26
CA VAL A 244 12.69 -6.08 6.87
C VAL A 244 11.54 -6.06 5.86
N ASN A 245 10.30 -5.85 6.30
CA ASN A 245 9.13 -5.86 5.43
C ASN A 245 9.05 -4.57 4.59
N PRO A 246 9.14 -4.63 3.25
CA PRO A 246 9.08 -3.44 2.42
C PRO A 246 7.75 -2.70 2.52
N MET A 247 6.65 -3.41 2.75
CA MET A 247 5.34 -2.76 2.93
C MET A 247 5.26 -1.99 4.27
N HIS A 248 5.98 -2.42 5.31
CA HIS A 248 6.12 -1.64 6.52
C HIS A 248 6.83 -0.30 6.26
N TRP A 249 7.95 -0.32 5.55
CA TRP A 249 8.69 0.90 5.21
C TRP A 249 7.85 1.89 4.40
N LEU A 250 7.10 1.37 3.43
CA LEU A 250 6.22 2.18 2.60
C LEU A 250 5.08 2.80 3.42
N ILE A 251 4.36 1.99 4.20
CA ILE A 251 3.20 2.45 4.98
C ILE A 251 3.63 3.48 6.02
N GLU A 252 4.74 3.25 6.74
CA GLU A 252 5.25 4.24 7.69
C GLU A 252 5.65 5.54 6.98
N SER A 253 6.26 5.46 5.78
CA SER A 253 6.56 6.66 5.00
C SER A 253 5.31 7.46 4.62
N TYR A 254 4.21 6.78 4.27
CA TYR A 254 2.93 7.46 4.03
C TYR A 254 2.32 8.05 5.30
N ARG A 255 2.41 7.36 6.44
CA ARG A 255 1.94 7.85 7.74
C ARG A 255 2.66 9.13 8.16
N GLU A 256 4.00 9.16 8.03
CA GLU A 256 4.78 10.36 8.32
C GLU A 256 4.31 11.56 7.50
N VAL A 257 4.02 11.34 6.22
CA VAL A 257 3.58 12.41 5.30
C VAL A 257 2.13 12.81 5.53
N LEU A 258 1.21 11.83 5.64
CA LEU A 258 -0.24 12.09 5.67
C LEU A 258 -0.76 12.52 7.04
N LEU A 259 -0.17 11.96 8.12
CA LEU A 259 -0.68 12.16 9.49
C LEU A 259 0.13 13.23 10.23
N PHE A 260 1.46 13.18 10.10
CA PHE A 260 2.35 14.01 10.92
C PHE A 260 2.95 15.19 10.15
N GLY A 261 2.75 15.28 8.83
CA GLY A 261 3.33 16.35 8.01
C GLY A 261 4.87 16.41 8.11
N SER A 262 5.50 15.29 8.44
CA SER A 262 6.95 15.14 8.61
C SER A 262 7.57 14.46 7.40
N TRP A 263 8.87 14.67 7.22
CA TRP A 263 9.61 13.97 6.17
C TRP A 263 9.85 12.51 6.59
N PRO A 264 9.58 11.54 5.72
CA PRO A 264 9.88 10.14 6.01
C PRO A 264 11.35 9.95 6.32
N GLN A 265 11.64 9.13 7.30
CA GLN A 265 13.02 8.85 7.69
C GLN A 265 13.75 8.11 6.57
N LEU A 266 15.00 8.51 6.31
CA LEU A 266 15.78 7.97 5.19
C LEU A 266 15.99 6.46 5.30
N HIS A 267 16.05 5.92 6.52
CA HIS A 267 16.20 4.48 6.75
C HIS A 267 14.94 3.66 6.40
N LEU A 268 13.79 4.30 6.18
CA LEU A 268 12.56 3.66 5.69
C LEU A 268 12.45 3.80 4.17
N ILE A 269 12.53 5.03 3.66
CA ILE A 269 12.30 5.30 2.24
C ILE A 269 13.45 4.80 1.36
N GLY A 270 14.70 4.89 1.82
CA GLY A 270 15.88 4.46 1.06
C GLY A 270 15.84 2.97 0.71
N PRO A 271 15.74 2.06 1.69
CA PRO A 271 15.60 0.62 1.44
C PRO A 271 14.37 0.28 0.60
N PHE A 272 13.22 0.95 0.84
CA PHE A 272 12.02 0.72 0.04
C PHE A 272 12.25 1.04 -1.44
N VAL A 273 12.83 2.20 -1.75
CA VAL A 273 13.12 2.58 -3.14
C VAL A 273 14.10 1.59 -3.78
N GLY A 274 15.12 1.14 -3.04
CA GLY A 274 16.06 0.11 -3.51
C GLY A 274 15.34 -1.19 -3.87
N VAL A 275 14.46 -1.68 -2.99
CA VAL A 275 13.65 -2.89 -3.24
C VAL A 275 12.66 -2.66 -4.40
N ALA A 276 12.04 -1.49 -4.50
CA ALA A 276 11.12 -1.16 -5.59
C ALA A 276 11.81 -1.19 -6.96
N LEU A 277 13.01 -0.61 -7.06
CA LEU A 277 13.80 -0.65 -8.30
C LEU A 277 14.24 -2.07 -8.64
N LEU A 278 14.66 -2.84 -7.65
CA LEU A 278 15.09 -4.23 -7.83
C LEU A 278 13.92 -5.11 -8.30
N THR A 279 12.77 -5.05 -7.63
CA THR A 279 11.58 -5.83 -8.01
C THR A 279 11.07 -5.46 -9.39
N PHE A 280 11.07 -4.15 -9.73
CA PHE A 280 10.70 -3.71 -11.07
C PHE A 280 11.70 -4.21 -12.14
N ALA A 281 13.00 -4.16 -11.85
CA ALA A 281 14.03 -4.65 -12.78
C ALA A 281 13.90 -6.16 -13.01
N LEU A 282 13.78 -6.95 -11.94
CA LEU A 282 13.68 -8.41 -12.02
C LEU A 282 12.37 -8.84 -12.65
N GLY A 283 11.23 -8.29 -12.19
CA GLY A 283 9.90 -8.63 -12.71
C GLY A 283 9.74 -8.28 -14.18
N SER A 284 10.15 -7.07 -14.59
CA SER A 284 10.09 -6.67 -15.99
C SER A 284 11.05 -7.47 -16.88
N SER A 285 12.21 -7.88 -16.36
CA SER A 285 13.16 -8.73 -17.09
C SER A 285 12.58 -10.14 -17.30
N PHE A 286 12.05 -10.75 -16.25
CA PHE A 286 11.41 -12.06 -16.32
C PHE A 286 10.23 -12.05 -17.29
N PHE A 287 9.33 -11.08 -17.17
CA PHE A 287 8.17 -10.92 -18.06
C PHE A 287 8.58 -10.88 -19.52
N ARG A 288 9.59 -10.05 -19.84
CA ARG A 288 10.07 -9.91 -21.21
C ARG A 288 10.74 -11.17 -21.74
N SER A 289 11.47 -11.89 -20.92
CA SER A 289 12.12 -13.14 -21.33
C SER A 289 11.12 -14.25 -21.71
N GLN A 290 9.89 -14.15 -21.20
CA GLN A 290 8.83 -15.12 -21.48
C GLN A 290 7.79 -14.63 -22.49
N LYS A 291 7.83 -13.34 -22.87
CA LYS A 291 6.79 -12.67 -23.68
C LYS A 291 6.47 -13.43 -24.98
N ASP A 292 7.48 -13.90 -25.68
CA ASP A 292 7.32 -14.60 -26.96
C ASP A 292 6.58 -15.95 -26.83
N ARG A 293 6.53 -16.51 -25.62
CA ARG A 293 5.83 -17.76 -25.31
C ARG A 293 4.37 -17.57 -24.86
N PHE A 294 3.95 -16.33 -24.59
CA PHE A 294 2.60 -16.07 -24.06
C PHE A 294 1.48 -16.56 -24.98
N PRO A 295 1.54 -16.37 -26.33
CA PRO A 295 0.50 -16.86 -27.21
C PRO A 295 0.35 -18.40 -27.19
N ASP A 296 1.45 -19.11 -26.95
CA ASP A 296 1.47 -20.59 -26.95
C ASP A 296 0.99 -21.18 -25.62
N LEU A 297 1.04 -20.40 -24.52
CA LEU A 297 0.65 -20.81 -23.17
C LEU A 297 -0.80 -20.47 -22.81
N LEU A 298 -1.42 -19.57 -23.57
CA LEU A 298 -2.80 -19.13 -23.41
C LEU A 298 -3.77 -19.96 -24.22
#